data_82803e4b59e909da80e53205b760cf7d
#
_entry.id   82803e4b59e909da80e53205b760cf7d
#
_cell.length_a   1.000
_cell.length_b   1.000
_cell.length_c   1.000
_cell.angle_alpha   90.00
_cell.angle_beta   90.00
_cell.angle_gamma   90.00
#
_symmetry.space_group_name_H-M   'P 1'
#
loop_
_entity.id
_entity.type
_entity.pdbx_description
1 polymer ?
#
loop_
_entity_poly.entity_id
_entity_poly.type
_entity_poly.pdbx_seq_one_letter_code
_entity_poly.pdbx_strand_id
1 'polypeptide(L)'
;IRDRTMAPPEHHNRTHALLSASSSHRWLNCTPAPRLEAPYPDSESDAAAEGTAAHELAEHKLRKLNGDDTTPVKESEWADEEMDSHTDDYADNVMAELALAQETSPAAFLTIEQRLDFSHIVPDGFGTGDAIIVADGTMTIIDLKYGKGVEVSAVGNPQMRLYALGALAQFGMIYNINKIRMVIFQPRRGNTSVDEIGVDELVAWGREVVAPRAQLAIKGEGELNAGEWCGFCKHAPQCPALAAQYLEPLPKEPDEVTPAAPEPETLTDDEIAHIVAWSGEIKKWLSKVEKFALDEANNGHAYPGLKLVEGRSVRKYADEDAVAAAVKEAGYDLSLIHISEPTRPE
;
A
#
# COMPACT_ATOMS: atom_id res chain seq x y z
N ILE A 1 15.70 -14.66 -27.49
CA ILE A 1 14.47 -13.89 -27.70
C ILE A 1 13.36 -14.93 -27.85
N ARG A 2 12.66 -15.27 -26.78
CA ARG A 2 11.43 -16.06 -26.83
C ARG A 2 10.27 -15.13 -26.55
N ASP A 3 9.51 -14.89 -27.58
CA ASP A 3 8.24 -14.23 -27.59
C ASP A 3 7.28 -14.96 -26.62
N ARG A 4 7.04 -14.40 -25.43
CA ARG A 4 6.00 -14.84 -24.51
C ARG A 4 4.87 -13.81 -24.54
N THR A 5 4.17 -13.75 -25.65
CA THR A 5 2.82 -13.17 -25.68
C THR A 5 1.86 -14.14 -25.02
N MET A 6 1.83 -14.16 -23.69
CA MET A 6 0.67 -14.68 -22.97
C MET A 6 -0.43 -13.63 -23.04
N ALA A 7 -1.53 -14.00 -23.70
CA ALA A 7 -2.74 -13.18 -23.68
C ALA A 7 -3.15 -12.94 -22.22
N PRO A 8 -3.51 -11.69 -21.84
CA PRO A 8 -3.97 -11.40 -20.50
C PRO A 8 -5.25 -12.20 -20.21
N PRO A 9 -5.43 -12.71 -18.97
CA PRO A 9 -6.67 -13.41 -18.57
C PRO A 9 -7.88 -12.50 -18.76
N GLU A 10 -9.01 -13.10 -19.13
CA GLU A 10 -10.27 -12.39 -19.40
C GLU A 10 -10.70 -11.51 -18.22
N HIS A 11 -11.16 -10.30 -18.50
CA HIS A 11 -11.44 -9.21 -17.56
C HIS A 11 -12.36 -9.56 -16.40
N HIS A 12 -13.25 -10.52 -16.54
CA HIS A 12 -14.26 -10.89 -15.55
C HIS A 12 -13.73 -11.70 -14.35
N ASN A 13 -12.52 -12.28 -14.46
CA ASN A 13 -11.94 -13.15 -13.42
C ASN A 13 -10.77 -12.52 -12.65
N ARG A 14 -10.50 -11.23 -12.81
CA ARG A 14 -9.46 -10.54 -12.06
C ARG A 14 -10.01 -10.04 -10.74
N THR A 15 -9.33 -10.36 -9.65
CA THR A 15 -9.60 -9.83 -8.30
C THR A 15 -9.31 -8.32 -8.23
N HIS A 16 -8.31 -7.84 -9.02
CA HIS A 16 -7.92 -6.43 -9.06
C HIS A 16 -7.81 -5.92 -10.52
N ALA A 17 -8.24 -4.67 -10.73
CA ALA A 17 -7.98 -3.98 -11.98
C ALA A 17 -6.48 -3.69 -12.15
N LEU A 18 -5.97 -3.66 -13.40
CA LEU A 18 -4.59 -3.25 -13.68
C LEU A 18 -4.34 -1.82 -13.17
N LEU A 19 -5.32 -0.94 -13.36
CA LEU A 19 -5.31 0.42 -12.84
C LEU A 19 -6.26 0.48 -11.63
N SER A 20 -5.89 -0.20 -10.54
CA SER A 20 -6.69 -0.22 -9.31
C SER A 20 -6.71 1.15 -8.64
N ALA A 21 -7.77 1.43 -7.88
CA ALA A 21 -7.87 2.65 -7.09
C ALA A 21 -6.74 2.71 -6.02
N SER A 22 -6.43 1.60 -5.36
CA SER A 22 -5.38 1.53 -4.33
C SER A 22 -3.97 1.82 -4.88
N SER A 23 -3.70 1.55 -6.17
CA SER A 23 -2.43 1.87 -6.81
C SER A 23 -2.43 3.21 -7.55
N SER A 24 -3.53 3.97 -7.48
CA SER A 24 -3.73 5.19 -8.28
C SER A 24 -2.70 6.27 -8.04
N HIS A 25 -2.24 6.45 -6.80
CA HIS A 25 -1.16 7.38 -6.51
C HIS A 25 0.10 7.08 -7.33
N ARG A 26 0.41 5.80 -7.57
CA ARG A 26 1.56 5.39 -8.37
C ARG A 26 1.32 5.59 -9.86
N TRP A 27 0.27 5.02 -10.45
CA TRP A 27 0.05 5.08 -11.89
C TRP A 27 -0.37 6.47 -12.39
N LEU A 28 -0.93 7.31 -11.54
CA LEU A 28 -1.16 8.72 -11.88
C LEU A 28 0.14 9.52 -11.96
N ASN A 29 1.16 9.19 -11.20
CA ASN A 29 2.43 9.90 -11.20
C ASN A 29 3.49 9.27 -12.11
N CYS A 30 3.45 7.95 -12.32
CA CYS A 30 4.33 7.20 -13.21
C CYS A 30 3.49 6.27 -14.08
N THR A 31 3.07 6.76 -15.23
CA THR A 31 2.14 6.03 -16.10
C THR A 31 2.70 4.72 -16.66
N PRO A 32 4.02 4.51 -16.89
CA PRO A 32 4.56 3.20 -17.27
C PRO A 32 4.49 2.13 -16.16
N ALA A 33 4.39 2.53 -14.88
CA ALA A 33 4.52 1.62 -13.74
C ALA A 33 3.62 0.38 -13.81
N PRO A 34 2.31 0.44 -14.11
CA PRO A 34 1.45 -0.75 -14.11
C PRO A 34 1.91 -1.84 -15.09
N ARG A 35 2.42 -1.46 -16.24
CA ARG A 35 2.92 -2.41 -17.24
C ARG A 35 4.31 -2.94 -16.89
N LEU A 36 5.13 -2.13 -16.27
CA LEU A 36 6.43 -2.55 -15.76
C LEU A 36 6.31 -3.49 -14.55
N GLU A 37 5.27 -3.32 -13.74
CA GLU A 37 4.99 -4.19 -12.60
C GLU A 37 4.30 -5.51 -12.98
N ALA A 38 3.58 -5.55 -14.10
CA ALA A 38 2.79 -6.70 -14.52
C ALA A 38 3.55 -8.05 -14.63
N PRO A 39 4.86 -8.08 -14.99
CA PRO A 39 5.62 -9.33 -15.03
C PRO A 39 6.00 -9.88 -13.64
N TYR A 40 5.95 -9.06 -12.59
CA TYR A 40 6.32 -9.49 -11.24
C TYR A 40 5.17 -10.21 -10.56
N PRO A 41 5.44 -11.30 -9.84
CA PRO A 41 4.40 -11.99 -9.08
C PRO A 41 3.80 -11.10 -8.00
N ASP A 42 2.54 -11.34 -7.71
CA ASP A 42 1.94 -10.78 -6.50
C ASP A 42 2.51 -11.53 -5.29
N SER A 43 3.08 -10.78 -4.36
CA SER A 43 3.48 -11.30 -3.06
C SER A 43 2.61 -10.61 -2.01
N GLU A 44 1.82 -11.39 -1.32
CA GLU A 44 1.13 -10.91 -0.13
C GLU A 44 2.16 -10.77 1.00
N SER A 45 2.19 -9.61 1.63
CA SER A 45 2.98 -9.41 2.84
C SER A 45 2.12 -9.69 4.07
N ASP A 46 2.75 -10.05 5.18
CA ASP A 46 2.06 -10.25 6.46
C ASP A 46 1.18 -9.04 6.82
N ALA A 47 1.66 -7.83 6.56
CA ALA A 47 0.90 -6.60 6.78
C ALA A 47 -0.33 -6.48 5.84
N ALA A 48 -0.27 -7.03 4.63
CA ALA A 48 -1.42 -7.06 3.72
C ALA A 48 -2.44 -8.12 4.18
N ALA A 49 -1.99 -9.29 4.60
CA ALA A 49 -2.84 -10.35 5.15
C ALA A 49 -3.53 -9.90 6.46
N GLU A 50 -2.79 -9.25 7.36
CA GLU A 50 -3.35 -8.62 8.58
C GLU A 50 -4.39 -7.57 8.22
N GLY A 51 -4.12 -6.73 7.23
CA GLY A 51 -5.07 -5.73 6.72
C GLY A 51 -6.35 -6.35 6.19
N THR A 52 -6.24 -7.42 5.39
CA THR A 52 -7.39 -8.17 4.85
C THR A 52 -8.26 -8.73 5.96
N ALA A 53 -7.66 -9.35 6.98
CA ALA A 53 -8.38 -9.88 8.14
C ALA A 53 -9.12 -8.78 8.92
N ALA A 54 -8.51 -7.61 9.06
CA ALA A 54 -9.15 -6.46 9.71
C ALA A 54 -10.35 -5.93 8.91
N HIS A 55 -10.26 -5.86 7.58
CA HIS A 55 -11.38 -5.47 6.72
C HIS A 55 -12.54 -6.47 6.81
N GLU A 56 -12.27 -7.78 6.75
CA GLU A 56 -13.30 -8.81 6.89
C GLU A 56 -14.04 -8.72 8.26
N LEU A 57 -13.29 -8.48 9.34
CA LEU A 57 -13.88 -8.31 10.67
C LEU A 57 -14.69 -7.00 10.78
N ALA A 58 -14.16 -5.90 10.25
CA ALA A 58 -14.82 -4.61 10.23
C ALA A 58 -16.12 -4.65 9.41
N GLU A 59 -16.09 -5.28 8.23
CA GLU A 59 -17.28 -5.51 7.40
C GLU A 59 -18.35 -6.28 8.20
N HIS A 60 -17.98 -7.39 8.83
CA HIS A 60 -18.89 -8.20 9.61
C HIS A 60 -19.57 -7.40 10.73
N LYS A 61 -18.79 -6.65 11.51
CA LYS A 61 -19.29 -5.82 12.60
C LYS A 61 -20.21 -4.72 12.09
N LEU A 62 -19.80 -4.03 11.04
CA LEU A 62 -20.57 -2.93 10.45
C LEU A 62 -21.90 -3.43 9.87
N ARG A 63 -21.90 -4.55 9.14
CA ARG A 63 -23.15 -5.17 8.65
C ARG A 63 -24.11 -5.52 9.80
N LYS A 64 -23.57 -6.08 10.88
CA LYS A 64 -24.38 -6.42 12.07
C LYS A 64 -25.00 -5.17 12.70
N LEU A 65 -24.26 -4.07 12.84
CA LEU A 65 -24.77 -2.80 13.36
C LEU A 65 -25.80 -2.17 12.42
N ASN A 66 -25.62 -2.29 11.12
CA ASN A 66 -26.55 -1.79 10.10
C ASN A 66 -27.82 -2.63 9.97
N GLY A 67 -27.86 -3.83 10.58
CA GLY A 67 -29.00 -4.75 10.50
C GLY A 67 -29.02 -5.63 9.25
N ASP A 68 -27.89 -5.72 8.54
CA ASP A 68 -27.71 -6.55 7.36
C ASP A 68 -27.37 -8.00 7.76
N ASP A 69 -27.74 -8.95 6.87
CA ASP A 69 -27.29 -10.32 7.01
C ASP A 69 -25.77 -10.42 6.82
N THR A 70 -25.10 -11.13 7.72
CA THR A 70 -23.66 -11.37 7.62
C THR A 70 -23.31 -12.77 8.10
N THR A 71 -22.27 -13.35 7.49
CA THR A 71 -21.70 -14.63 7.91
C THR A 71 -20.62 -14.40 8.96
N PRO A 72 -20.43 -15.32 9.92
CA PRO A 72 -19.31 -15.25 10.86
C PRO A 72 -17.97 -15.19 10.09
N VAL A 73 -17.07 -14.33 10.55
CA VAL A 73 -15.71 -14.24 10.02
C VAL A 73 -14.97 -15.54 10.35
N LYS A 74 -14.16 -16.03 9.43
CA LYS A 74 -13.29 -17.18 9.67
C LYS A 74 -12.24 -16.82 10.72
N GLU A 75 -11.85 -17.80 11.53
CA GLU A 75 -10.71 -17.63 12.42
C GLU A 75 -9.47 -17.24 11.61
N SER A 76 -8.81 -16.17 12.03
CA SER A 76 -7.58 -15.65 11.42
C SER A 76 -6.49 -15.68 12.47
N GLU A 77 -5.26 -16.05 12.06
CA GLU A 77 -4.07 -15.95 12.91
C GLU A 77 -3.73 -14.51 13.33
N TRP A 78 -4.29 -13.53 12.61
CA TRP A 78 -4.11 -12.10 12.87
C TRP A 78 -5.16 -11.52 13.84
N ALA A 79 -6.18 -12.31 14.18
CA ALA A 79 -7.26 -11.85 15.07
C ALA A 79 -6.77 -11.80 16.50
N ASP A 80 -6.75 -10.60 17.07
CA ASP A 80 -6.41 -10.34 18.47
C ASP A 80 -7.35 -9.28 19.07
N GLU A 81 -7.19 -9.00 20.37
CA GLU A 81 -7.99 -8.00 21.09
C GLU A 81 -7.78 -6.57 20.52
N GLU A 82 -6.58 -6.26 19.99
CA GLU A 82 -6.29 -4.96 19.35
C GLU A 82 -7.11 -4.81 18.07
N MET A 83 -7.11 -5.83 17.21
CA MET A 83 -7.89 -5.83 15.97
C MET A 83 -9.39 -5.76 16.26
N ASP A 84 -9.87 -6.50 17.25
CA ASP A 84 -11.28 -6.49 17.67
C ASP A 84 -11.70 -5.08 18.09
N SER A 85 -10.96 -4.43 18.99
CA SER A 85 -11.24 -3.06 19.44
C SER A 85 -11.20 -2.04 18.31
N HIS A 86 -10.19 -2.09 17.44
CA HIS A 86 -10.04 -1.12 16.36
C HIS A 86 -11.11 -1.25 15.27
N THR A 87 -11.60 -2.45 15.05
CA THR A 87 -12.70 -2.68 14.11
C THR A 87 -14.05 -2.29 14.69
N ASP A 88 -14.23 -2.35 16.04
CA ASP A 88 -15.36 -1.72 16.72
C ASP A 88 -15.33 -0.20 16.57
N ASP A 89 -14.18 0.44 16.84
CA ASP A 89 -13.99 1.88 16.68
C ASP A 89 -14.32 2.35 15.24
N TYR A 90 -13.90 1.57 14.23
CA TYR A 90 -14.25 1.85 12.84
C TYR A 90 -15.77 1.76 12.60
N ALA A 91 -16.40 0.67 13.03
CA ALA A 91 -17.82 0.46 12.81
C ALA A 91 -18.67 1.53 13.52
N ASP A 92 -18.31 1.90 14.74
CA ASP A 92 -18.93 2.98 15.49
C ASP A 92 -18.75 4.34 14.79
N ASN A 93 -17.57 4.62 14.25
CA ASN A 93 -17.32 5.84 13.48
C ASN A 93 -18.21 5.92 12.22
N VAL A 94 -18.32 4.83 11.46
CA VAL A 94 -19.20 4.79 10.28
C VAL A 94 -20.67 5.00 10.66
N MET A 95 -21.14 4.38 11.73
CA MET A 95 -22.50 4.56 12.20
C MET A 95 -22.77 5.97 12.72
N ALA A 96 -21.77 6.62 13.32
CA ALA A 96 -21.86 8.03 13.72
C ALA A 96 -21.96 8.96 12.49
N GLU A 97 -21.17 8.73 11.45
CA GLU A 97 -21.26 9.48 10.18
C GLU A 97 -22.64 9.25 9.49
N LEU A 98 -23.18 8.02 9.55
CA LEU A 98 -24.54 7.76 9.03
C LEU A 98 -25.59 8.52 9.83
N ALA A 99 -25.55 8.51 11.16
CA ALA A 99 -26.48 9.24 12.00
C ALA A 99 -26.43 10.75 11.71
N LEU A 100 -25.22 11.31 11.54
CA LEU A 100 -25.04 12.71 11.18
C LEU A 100 -25.65 13.03 9.79
N ALA A 101 -25.48 12.15 8.81
CA ALA A 101 -26.08 12.31 7.48
C ALA A 101 -27.61 12.26 7.55
N GLN A 102 -28.19 11.43 8.43
CA GLN A 102 -29.62 11.28 8.63
C GLN A 102 -30.29 12.49 9.31
N GLU A 103 -29.51 13.33 10.02
CA GLU A 103 -30.04 14.59 10.57
C GLU A 103 -30.51 15.56 9.45
N THR A 104 -29.79 15.55 8.31
CA THR A 104 -30.08 16.44 7.18
C THR A 104 -30.81 15.74 6.03
N SER A 105 -30.63 14.45 5.89
CA SER A 105 -31.27 13.58 4.89
C SER A 105 -31.80 12.32 5.55
N PRO A 106 -33.03 12.33 6.09
CA PRO A 106 -33.59 11.18 6.82
C PRO A 106 -33.62 9.85 6.07
N ALA A 107 -33.55 9.91 4.71
CA ALA A 107 -33.48 8.74 3.85
C ALA A 107 -32.01 8.32 3.53
N ALA A 108 -31.02 8.92 4.21
CA ALA A 108 -29.64 8.50 4.04
C ALA A 108 -29.47 7.04 4.45
N PHE A 109 -28.69 6.32 3.66
CA PHE A 109 -28.43 4.91 3.89
C PHE A 109 -26.95 4.59 3.70
N LEU A 110 -26.52 3.47 4.32
CA LEU A 110 -25.18 2.94 4.24
C LEU A 110 -25.15 1.75 3.26
N THR A 111 -24.12 1.66 2.45
CA THR A 111 -23.74 0.47 1.69
C THR A 111 -22.33 0.07 2.05
N ILE A 112 -22.07 -1.24 2.21
CA ILE A 112 -20.85 -1.80 2.78
C ILE A 112 -20.22 -2.72 1.72
N GLU A 113 -18.87 -2.66 1.56
CA GLU A 113 -18.12 -3.45 0.59
C GLU A 113 -18.73 -3.32 -0.82
N GLN A 114 -19.02 -2.08 -1.19
CA GLN A 114 -19.67 -1.79 -2.45
C GLN A 114 -18.68 -1.83 -3.61
N ARG A 115 -18.96 -2.69 -4.59
CA ARG A 115 -18.23 -2.64 -5.86
C ARG A 115 -18.57 -1.37 -6.62
N LEU A 116 -17.53 -0.62 -6.97
CA LEU A 116 -17.59 0.67 -7.63
C LEU A 116 -16.95 0.57 -9.01
N ASP A 117 -17.72 0.89 -10.03
CA ASP A 117 -17.26 0.91 -11.43
C ASP A 117 -16.96 2.35 -11.83
N PHE A 118 -15.70 2.65 -12.10
CA PHE A 118 -15.24 3.92 -12.67
C PHE A 118 -14.60 3.73 -14.06
N SER A 119 -15.00 2.68 -14.78
CA SER A 119 -14.52 2.38 -16.13
C SER A 119 -14.82 3.46 -17.17
N HIS A 120 -15.79 4.31 -16.89
CA HIS A 120 -16.10 5.49 -17.71
C HIS A 120 -14.98 6.56 -17.69
N ILE A 121 -14.05 6.49 -16.73
CA ILE A 121 -12.87 7.37 -16.60
C ILE A 121 -11.58 6.58 -16.78
N VAL A 122 -11.45 5.42 -16.15
CA VAL A 122 -10.26 4.58 -16.16
C VAL A 122 -10.57 3.27 -16.87
N PRO A 123 -9.95 2.95 -18.01
CA PRO A 123 -10.23 1.70 -18.73
C PRO A 123 -10.18 0.49 -17.81
N ASP A 124 -11.25 -0.30 -17.79
CA ASP A 124 -11.44 -1.46 -16.91
C ASP A 124 -11.28 -1.17 -15.41
N GLY A 125 -11.48 0.10 -15.03
CA GLY A 125 -11.31 0.56 -13.67
C GLY A 125 -12.48 0.18 -12.77
N PHE A 126 -12.20 -0.51 -11.69
CA PHE A 126 -13.14 -0.81 -10.62
C PHE A 126 -12.40 -0.94 -9.28
N GLY A 127 -13.15 -0.91 -8.21
CA GLY A 127 -12.67 -1.18 -6.86
C GLY A 127 -13.82 -1.51 -5.93
N THR A 128 -13.51 -1.74 -4.67
CA THR A 128 -14.51 -1.93 -3.62
C THR A 128 -14.31 -0.84 -2.58
N GLY A 129 -15.37 -0.14 -2.24
CA GLY A 129 -15.38 0.86 -1.17
C GLY A 129 -15.91 0.24 0.12
N ASP A 130 -15.19 0.40 1.21
CA ASP A 130 -15.48 -0.25 2.48
C ASP A 130 -16.85 0.19 3.04
N ALA A 131 -17.09 1.50 3.09
CA ALA A 131 -18.39 2.05 3.50
C ALA A 131 -18.73 3.32 2.70
N ILE A 132 -19.96 3.39 2.23
CA ILE A 132 -20.48 4.54 1.48
C ILE A 132 -21.83 4.94 2.08
N ILE A 133 -21.93 6.20 2.50
CA ILE A 133 -23.19 6.80 2.96
C ILE A 133 -23.72 7.67 1.85
N VAL A 134 -24.90 7.33 1.36
CA VAL A 134 -25.60 8.07 0.31
C VAL A 134 -26.71 8.90 0.93
N ALA A 135 -26.62 10.21 0.76
CA ALA A 135 -27.57 11.18 1.26
C ALA A 135 -27.78 12.28 0.22
N ASP A 136 -28.95 12.92 0.23
CA ASP A 136 -29.15 14.14 -0.57
C ASP A 136 -28.21 15.24 -0.09
N GLY A 137 -27.56 15.89 -1.04
CA GLY A 137 -26.56 16.93 -0.81
C GLY A 137 -25.13 16.38 -0.67
N THR A 138 -24.88 15.40 0.17
CA THR A 138 -23.52 14.90 0.43
C THR A 138 -23.45 13.38 0.40
N MET A 139 -22.53 12.84 -0.38
CA MET A 139 -22.16 11.43 -0.33
C MET A 139 -20.83 11.27 0.43
N THR A 140 -20.75 10.35 1.38
CA THR A 140 -19.55 10.10 2.18
C THR A 140 -18.93 8.78 1.81
N ILE A 141 -17.64 8.76 1.51
CA ILE A 141 -16.82 7.56 1.26
C ILE A 141 -15.92 7.39 2.47
N ILE A 142 -15.96 6.23 3.11
CA ILE A 142 -15.14 5.93 4.28
C ILE A 142 -14.30 4.70 3.99
N ASP A 143 -13.00 4.77 4.26
CA ASP A 143 -12.01 3.72 3.97
C ASP A 143 -11.21 3.43 5.24
N LEU A 144 -11.13 2.15 5.60
CA LEU A 144 -10.33 1.67 6.72
C LEU A 144 -8.88 1.47 6.27
N LYS A 145 -7.95 1.99 7.03
CA LYS A 145 -6.51 1.72 6.86
C LYS A 145 -5.97 1.11 8.15
N TYR A 146 -5.80 -0.22 8.15
CA TYR A 146 -5.38 -0.93 9.36
C TYR A 146 -3.86 -0.88 9.61
N GLY A 147 -3.04 -0.58 8.59
CA GLY A 147 -1.59 -0.57 8.69
C GLY A 147 -1.00 0.47 9.65
N LYS A 148 0.08 0.11 10.37
CA LYS A 148 0.85 1.00 11.28
C LYS A 148 1.94 1.80 10.55
N GLY A 149 2.32 1.40 9.32
CA GLY A 149 3.58 1.85 8.69
C GLY A 149 3.58 3.29 8.24
N VAL A 150 2.56 3.72 7.49
CA VAL A 150 2.48 5.06 6.88
C VAL A 150 1.15 5.69 7.25
N GLU A 151 1.19 6.96 7.64
CA GLU A 151 -0.02 7.74 7.81
C GLU A 151 -0.62 8.08 6.46
N VAL A 152 -1.92 7.85 6.30
CA VAL A 152 -2.64 8.07 5.05
C VAL A 152 -3.60 9.24 5.22
N SER A 153 -3.47 10.24 4.34
CA SER A 153 -4.36 11.40 4.30
C SER A 153 -5.48 11.20 3.29
N ALA A 154 -6.67 11.66 3.63
CA ALA A 154 -7.79 11.78 2.70
C ALA A 154 -7.62 12.97 1.74
N VAL A 155 -6.83 13.98 2.13
CA VAL A 155 -6.67 15.22 1.37
C VAL A 155 -6.03 14.94 0.01
N GLY A 156 -6.79 15.21 -1.04
CA GLY A 156 -6.35 14.96 -2.41
C GLY A 156 -6.13 13.48 -2.76
N ASN A 157 -6.55 12.55 -1.94
CA ASN A 157 -6.28 11.13 -2.09
C ASN A 157 -6.93 10.55 -3.36
N PRO A 158 -6.15 10.06 -4.34
CA PRO A 158 -6.71 9.62 -5.61
C PRO A 158 -7.52 8.30 -5.49
N GLN A 159 -7.23 7.43 -4.53
CA GLN A 159 -8.02 6.23 -4.26
C GLN A 159 -9.44 6.63 -3.86
N MET A 160 -9.55 7.52 -2.88
CA MET A 160 -10.83 8.01 -2.38
C MET A 160 -11.64 8.72 -3.47
N ARG A 161 -10.97 9.57 -4.27
CA ARG A 161 -11.60 10.27 -5.40
C ARG A 161 -12.07 9.31 -6.49
N LEU A 162 -11.34 8.23 -6.80
CA LEU A 162 -11.78 7.20 -7.75
C LEU A 162 -12.99 6.44 -7.23
N TYR A 163 -13.00 6.07 -5.95
CA TYR A 163 -14.18 5.47 -5.33
C TYR A 163 -15.38 6.41 -5.38
N ALA A 164 -15.17 7.69 -5.11
CA ALA A 164 -16.23 8.69 -5.21
C ALA A 164 -16.78 8.83 -6.64
N LEU A 165 -15.93 8.79 -7.67
CA LEU A 165 -16.38 8.79 -9.08
C LEU A 165 -17.22 7.55 -9.41
N GLY A 166 -16.82 6.37 -8.95
CA GLY A 166 -17.58 5.14 -9.14
C GLY A 166 -18.92 5.16 -8.40
N ALA A 167 -18.93 5.63 -7.16
CA ALA A 167 -20.16 5.78 -6.38
C ALA A 167 -21.09 6.84 -6.98
N LEU A 168 -20.55 7.96 -7.45
CA LEU A 168 -21.32 8.99 -8.12
C LEU A 168 -21.98 8.48 -9.43
N ALA A 169 -21.27 7.65 -10.20
CA ALA A 169 -21.83 7.02 -11.40
C ALA A 169 -23.02 6.08 -11.05
N GLN A 170 -22.96 5.41 -9.91
CA GLN A 170 -23.98 4.49 -9.45
C GLN A 170 -25.20 5.20 -8.83
N PHE A 171 -24.98 6.20 -7.99
CA PHE A 171 -26.02 6.83 -7.16
C PHE A 171 -26.43 8.22 -7.61
N GLY A 172 -25.56 8.95 -8.34
CA GLY A 172 -25.75 10.35 -8.69
C GLY A 172 -26.95 10.64 -9.62
N MET A 173 -27.49 9.62 -10.30
CA MET A 173 -28.71 9.77 -11.10
C MET A 173 -29.99 9.70 -10.25
N ILE A 174 -29.91 9.16 -9.03
CA ILE A 174 -31.07 8.92 -8.17
C ILE A 174 -31.11 9.95 -7.04
N TYR A 175 -29.95 10.35 -6.53
CA TYR A 175 -29.78 11.26 -5.41
C TYR A 175 -29.17 12.58 -5.88
N ASN A 176 -29.65 13.69 -5.32
CA ASN A 176 -29.11 15.02 -5.63
C ASN A 176 -27.83 15.27 -4.85
N ILE A 177 -26.70 14.70 -5.32
CA ILE A 177 -25.39 14.80 -4.67
C ILE A 177 -24.64 15.98 -5.29
N ASN A 178 -24.20 16.92 -4.47
CA ASN A 178 -23.40 18.08 -4.92
C ASN A 178 -22.03 18.17 -4.23
N LYS A 179 -21.84 17.42 -3.16
CA LYS A 179 -20.58 17.36 -2.40
C LYS A 179 -20.22 15.90 -2.07
N ILE A 180 -18.94 15.62 -2.13
CA ILE A 180 -18.34 14.36 -1.70
C ILE A 180 -17.50 14.64 -0.46
N ARG A 181 -17.72 13.85 0.60
CA ARG A 181 -16.92 13.79 1.80
C ARG A 181 -16.13 12.48 1.79
N MET A 182 -14.85 12.52 2.01
CA MET A 182 -13.94 11.37 2.01
C MET A 182 -13.29 11.26 3.38
N VAL A 183 -13.39 10.10 3.99
CA VAL A 183 -12.87 9.83 5.34
C VAL A 183 -11.92 8.64 5.27
N ILE A 184 -10.70 8.80 5.72
CA ILE A 184 -9.77 7.71 5.99
C ILE A 184 -9.68 7.53 7.49
N PHE A 185 -10.04 6.34 7.94
CA PHE A 185 -9.99 5.94 9.34
C PHE A 185 -8.83 4.97 9.56
N GLN A 186 -7.84 5.38 10.36
CA GLN A 186 -6.62 4.61 10.62
C GLN A 186 -6.42 4.46 12.13
N PRO A 187 -7.14 3.51 12.79
CA PRO A 187 -7.23 3.45 14.25
C PRO A 187 -5.89 3.20 14.92
N ARG A 188 -5.07 2.31 14.38
CA ARG A 188 -3.75 1.97 14.97
C ARG A 188 -2.77 3.15 15.01
N ARG A 189 -3.10 4.26 14.36
CA ARG A 189 -2.33 5.52 14.38
C ARG A 189 -3.08 6.66 15.06
N GLY A 190 -4.32 6.41 15.50
CA GLY A 190 -5.19 7.46 16.00
C GLY A 190 -5.47 8.55 14.95
N ASN A 191 -5.41 8.18 13.66
CA ASN A 191 -5.59 9.10 12.55
C ASN A 191 -6.98 8.97 11.95
N THR A 192 -7.72 10.08 11.91
CA THR A 192 -8.94 10.23 11.12
C THR A 192 -8.76 11.45 10.23
N SER A 193 -8.58 11.21 8.94
CA SER A 193 -8.34 12.25 7.95
C SER A 193 -9.59 12.45 7.09
N VAL A 194 -9.94 13.71 6.85
CA VAL A 194 -11.14 14.08 6.09
C VAL A 194 -10.78 15.05 4.98
N ASP A 195 -11.38 14.85 3.81
CA ASP A 195 -11.36 15.79 2.68
C ASP A 195 -12.76 15.95 2.12
N GLU A 196 -13.08 17.13 1.59
CA GLU A 196 -14.36 17.42 0.94
C GLU A 196 -14.10 18.06 -0.42
N ILE A 197 -14.88 17.64 -1.42
CA ILE A 197 -14.76 18.16 -2.80
C ILE A 197 -16.16 18.33 -3.41
N GLY A 198 -16.35 19.36 -4.21
CA GLY A 198 -17.55 19.51 -5.01
C GLY A 198 -17.63 18.48 -6.14
N VAL A 199 -18.83 18.03 -6.47
CA VAL A 199 -19.03 17.04 -7.55
C VAL A 199 -18.47 17.54 -8.88
N ASP A 200 -18.68 18.80 -9.23
CA ASP A 200 -18.17 19.38 -10.49
C ASP A 200 -16.63 19.35 -10.54
N GLU A 201 -15.97 19.67 -9.42
CA GLU A 201 -14.51 19.63 -9.32
C GLU A 201 -14.00 18.17 -9.41
N LEU A 202 -14.65 17.21 -8.73
CA LEU A 202 -14.30 15.81 -8.80
C LEU A 202 -14.42 15.27 -10.24
N VAL A 203 -15.52 15.58 -10.92
CA VAL A 203 -15.75 15.16 -12.32
C VAL A 203 -14.73 15.80 -13.26
N ALA A 204 -14.42 17.10 -13.07
CA ALA A 204 -13.37 17.78 -13.83
C ALA A 204 -12.01 17.12 -13.62
N TRP A 205 -11.62 16.80 -12.38
CA TRP A 205 -10.41 16.06 -12.08
C TRP A 205 -10.37 14.68 -12.76
N GLY A 206 -11.47 13.94 -12.72
CA GLY A 206 -11.58 12.65 -13.39
C GLY A 206 -11.33 12.76 -14.91
N ARG A 207 -11.96 13.73 -15.55
CA ARG A 207 -11.87 13.94 -17.00
C ARG A 207 -10.53 14.54 -17.44
N GLU A 208 -9.99 15.51 -16.71
CA GLU A 208 -8.86 16.34 -17.16
C GLU A 208 -7.51 15.78 -16.67
N VAL A 209 -7.49 15.09 -15.53
CA VAL A 209 -6.27 14.54 -14.94
C VAL A 209 -6.24 13.02 -15.07
N VAL A 210 -7.29 12.32 -14.60
CA VAL A 210 -7.26 10.85 -14.53
C VAL A 210 -7.35 10.20 -15.90
N ALA A 211 -8.36 10.56 -16.70
CA ALA A 211 -8.61 9.90 -17.98
C ALA A 211 -7.40 9.93 -18.93
N PRO A 212 -6.72 11.05 -19.17
CA PRO A 212 -5.55 11.06 -20.05
C PRO A 212 -4.38 10.25 -19.49
N ARG A 213 -4.15 10.26 -18.16
CA ARG A 213 -3.09 9.47 -17.52
C ARG A 213 -3.40 7.98 -17.53
N ALA A 214 -4.67 7.61 -17.33
CA ALA A 214 -5.12 6.22 -17.42
C ALA A 214 -4.94 5.64 -18.84
N GLN A 215 -5.15 6.45 -19.89
CA GLN A 215 -4.90 6.03 -21.28
C GLN A 215 -3.41 5.77 -21.55
N LEU A 216 -2.51 6.53 -20.97
CA LEU A 216 -1.07 6.24 -21.02
C LEU A 216 -0.73 5.00 -20.20
N ALA A 217 -1.26 4.91 -18.98
CA ALA A 217 -0.93 3.85 -18.04
C ALA A 217 -1.40 2.47 -18.52
N ILE A 218 -2.57 2.36 -19.14
CA ILE A 218 -3.06 1.10 -19.69
C ILE A 218 -2.16 0.56 -20.82
N LYS A 219 -1.49 1.45 -21.55
CA LYS A 219 -0.54 1.11 -22.62
C LYS A 219 0.90 0.95 -22.10
N GLY A 220 1.21 1.48 -20.92
CA GLY A 220 2.58 1.57 -20.39
C GLY A 220 3.40 2.67 -21.05
N GLU A 221 2.73 3.69 -21.55
CA GLU A 221 3.32 4.85 -22.20
C GLU A 221 3.54 6.00 -21.21
N GLY A 222 4.39 6.95 -21.61
CA GLY A 222 4.75 8.13 -20.82
C GLY A 222 6.15 8.03 -20.23
N GLU A 223 6.49 8.99 -19.38
CA GLU A 223 7.82 9.08 -18.78
C GLU A 223 7.85 8.39 -17.41
N LEU A 224 9.00 7.77 -17.13
CA LEU A 224 9.30 7.28 -15.79
C LEU A 224 9.48 8.48 -14.85
N ASN A 225 8.74 8.49 -13.78
CA ASN A 225 8.79 9.56 -12.80
C ASN A 225 9.03 8.97 -11.40
N ALA A 226 10.18 9.29 -10.83
CA ALA A 226 10.56 8.84 -9.50
C ALA A 226 9.96 9.75 -8.41
N GLY A 227 9.54 9.14 -7.30
CA GLY A 227 8.95 9.85 -6.17
C GLY A 227 8.54 8.90 -5.04
N GLU A 228 7.79 9.39 -4.07
CA GLU A 228 7.32 8.62 -2.91
C GLU A 228 6.49 7.38 -3.31
N TRP A 229 5.78 7.44 -4.42
CA TRP A 229 5.02 6.31 -4.99
C TRP A 229 5.89 5.12 -5.41
N CYS A 230 7.23 5.29 -5.52
CA CYS A 230 8.16 4.21 -5.79
C CYS A 230 8.35 3.26 -4.61
N GLY A 231 7.94 3.65 -3.40
CA GLY A 231 8.07 2.84 -2.19
C GLY A 231 7.45 1.45 -2.32
N PHE A 232 6.31 1.33 -3.02
CA PHE A 232 5.60 0.08 -3.25
C PHE A 232 5.70 -0.43 -4.70
N CYS A 233 6.55 0.17 -5.54
CA CYS A 233 6.73 -0.25 -6.92
C CYS A 233 7.59 -1.51 -7.00
N LYS A 234 7.05 -2.58 -7.64
CA LYS A 234 7.78 -3.83 -7.85
C LYS A 234 8.95 -3.68 -8.81
N HIS A 235 8.88 -2.71 -9.73
CA HIS A 235 9.95 -2.40 -10.69
C HIS A 235 11.04 -1.49 -10.11
N ALA A 236 10.87 -0.96 -8.90
CA ALA A 236 11.82 -0.03 -8.27
C ALA A 236 13.31 -0.49 -8.30
N PRO A 237 13.65 -1.79 -8.09
CA PRO A 237 15.04 -2.25 -8.14
C PRO A 237 15.73 -2.07 -9.49
N GLN A 238 14.96 -2.01 -10.58
CA GLN A 238 15.46 -1.90 -11.95
C GLN A 238 15.12 -0.55 -12.60
N CYS A 239 14.49 0.36 -11.86
CA CYS A 239 13.99 1.60 -12.42
C CYS A 239 15.12 2.61 -12.67
N PRO A 240 15.39 2.99 -13.95
CA PRO A 240 16.46 3.93 -14.25
C PRO A 240 16.18 5.34 -13.73
N ALA A 241 14.92 5.77 -13.69
CA ALA A 241 14.56 7.09 -13.15
C ALA A 241 14.81 7.17 -11.65
N LEU A 242 14.49 6.10 -10.90
CA LEU A 242 14.76 6.05 -9.45
C LEU A 242 16.26 5.93 -9.17
N ALA A 243 16.97 5.13 -9.97
CA ALA A 243 18.44 5.06 -9.90
C ALA A 243 19.09 6.43 -10.18
N ALA A 244 18.64 7.14 -11.21
CA ALA A 244 19.14 8.48 -11.52
C ALA A 244 18.91 9.44 -10.36
N GLN A 245 17.71 9.44 -9.76
CA GLN A 245 17.39 10.30 -8.62
C GLN A 245 18.34 10.10 -7.43
N TYR A 246 18.76 8.84 -7.16
CA TYR A 246 19.62 8.53 -6.02
C TYR A 246 21.12 8.56 -6.35
N LEU A 247 21.51 8.27 -7.60
CA LEU A 247 22.91 8.14 -8.01
C LEU A 247 23.44 9.35 -8.80
N GLU A 248 22.57 10.24 -9.30
CA GLU A 248 22.99 11.39 -10.08
C GLU A 248 23.96 12.35 -9.34
N PRO A 249 23.87 12.48 -8.01
CA PRO A 249 24.88 13.19 -7.22
C PRO A 249 26.22 12.47 -7.11
N LEU A 250 26.29 11.17 -7.50
CA LEU A 250 27.53 10.40 -7.44
C LEU A 250 28.33 10.56 -8.73
N PRO A 251 29.69 10.63 -8.68
CA PRO A 251 30.54 10.71 -9.84
C PRO A 251 30.30 9.55 -10.82
N LYS A 252 30.16 9.85 -12.12
CA LYS A 252 29.68 8.89 -13.14
C LYS A 252 30.74 7.91 -13.68
N GLU A 253 32.02 8.01 -13.31
CA GLU A 253 33.07 7.13 -13.85
C GLU A 253 33.84 6.39 -12.76
N PRO A 254 33.90 5.02 -12.84
CA PRO A 254 34.66 4.21 -11.89
C PRO A 254 36.16 4.23 -12.09
N ASP A 255 36.66 4.74 -13.24
CA ASP A 255 38.06 4.68 -13.61
C ASP A 255 38.89 5.93 -13.23
N GLU A 256 38.23 7.02 -12.89
CA GLU A 256 38.90 8.08 -12.16
C GLU A 256 38.82 7.73 -10.67
N VAL A 257 39.97 7.68 -10.00
CA VAL A 257 40.06 7.56 -8.55
C VAL A 257 39.01 8.51 -7.96
N THR A 258 37.88 7.97 -7.62
CA THR A 258 36.77 8.74 -7.08
C THR A 258 37.34 9.51 -5.89
N PRO A 259 37.33 10.84 -5.90
CA PRO A 259 37.59 11.55 -4.65
C PRO A 259 36.66 10.90 -3.62
N ALA A 260 37.20 10.44 -2.50
CA ALA A 260 36.37 9.97 -1.42
C ALA A 260 35.20 10.93 -1.26
N ALA A 261 34.00 10.39 -1.10
CA ALA A 261 32.82 11.23 -0.84
C ALA A 261 33.25 12.33 0.16
N PRO A 262 32.97 13.61 -0.12
CA PRO A 262 33.48 14.69 0.72
C PRO A 262 33.25 14.34 2.19
N GLU A 263 34.28 14.51 2.98
CA GLU A 263 34.17 14.21 4.41
C GLU A 263 33.01 15.06 4.99
N PRO A 264 32.23 14.53 5.94
CA PRO A 264 31.06 15.23 6.50
C PRO A 264 31.38 16.67 6.97
N GLU A 265 32.62 16.91 7.39
CA GLU A 265 33.11 18.23 7.82
C GLU A 265 33.23 19.25 6.68
N THR A 266 33.17 18.81 5.42
CA THR A 266 33.21 19.70 4.24
C THR A 266 31.82 20.01 3.67
N LEU A 267 30.79 19.36 4.18
CA LEU A 267 29.41 19.61 3.80
C LEU A 267 28.81 20.73 4.64
N THR A 268 27.94 21.53 4.05
CA THR A 268 27.13 22.49 4.79
C THR A 268 26.06 21.78 5.62
N ASP A 269 25.55 22.45 6.66
CA ASP A 269 24.47 21.91 7.50
C ASP A 269 23.22 21.56 6.68
N ASP A 270 22.89 22.35 5.66
CA ASP A 270 21.75 22.11 4.77
C ASP A 270 21.97 20.86 3.91
N GLU A 271 23.19 20.63 3.39
CA GLU A 271 23.53 19.43 2.62
C GLU A 271 23.50 18.19 3.52
N ILE A 272 24.02 18.27 4.73
CA ILE A 272 23.98 17.18 5.71
C ILE A 272 22.53 16.86 6.05
N ALA A 273 21.69 17.86 6.34
CA ALA A 273 20.30 17.68 6.66
C ALA A 273 19.53 17.02 5.50
N HIS A 274 19.82 17.42 4.26
CA HIS A 274 19.23 16.83 3.06
C HIS A 274 19.63 15.35 2.91
N ILE A 275 20.92 15.01 3.02
CA ILE A 275 21.42 13.64 2.94
C ILE A 275 20.78 12.78 4.03
N VAL A 276 20.72 13.26 5.27
CA VAL A 276 20.11 12.53 6.38
C VAL A 276 18.63 12.28 6.14
N ALA A 277 17.87 13.27 5.66
CA ALA A 277 16.46 13.12 5.33
C ALA A 277 16.20 12.01 4.28
N TRP A 278 17.08 11.89 3.29
CA TRP A 278 16.95 10.89 2.20
C TRP A 278 17.59 9.54 2.50
N SER A 279 18.47 9.46 3.48
CA SER A 279 19.26 8.25 3.76
C SER A 279 18.41 7.00 4.02
N GLY A 280 17.25 7.17 4.65
CA GLY A 280 16.31 6.07 4.90
C GLY A 280 15.75 5.47 3.63
N GLU A 281 15.34 6.30 2.70
CA GLU A 281 14.75 5.86 1.42
C GLU A 281 15.81 5.25 0.50
N ILE A 282 17.00 5.85 0.45
CA ILE A 282 18.14 5.30 -0.30
C ILE A 282 18.51 3.90 0.23
N LYS A 283 18.59 3.71 1.55
CA LYS A 283 18.88 2.40 2.17
C LYS A 283 17.80 1.37 1.81
N LYS A 284 16.53 1.74 1.89
CA LYS A 284 15.41 0.85 1.50
C LYS A 284 15.49 0.45 0.03
N TRP A 285 15.80 1.40 -0.84
CA TRP A 285 15.96 1.10 -2.26
C TRP A 285 17.17 0.20 -2.53
N LEU A 286 18.33 0.48 -1.94
CA LEU A 286 19.53 -0.36 -2.06
C LEU A 286 19.25 -1.80 -1.61
N SER A 287 18.57 -1.99 -0.48
CA SER A 287 18.19 -3.34 -0.01
C SER A 287 17.28 -4.07 -1.00
N LYS A 288 16.41 -3.37 -1.72
CA LYS A 288 15.58 -3.96 -2.78
C LYS A 288 16.43 -4.36 -4.00
N VAL A 289 17.40 -3.54 -4.38
CA VAL A 289 18.34 -3.84 -5.47
C VAL A 289 19.18 -5.05 -5.13
N GLU A 290 19.73 -5.13 -3.90
CA GLU A 290 20.52 -6.26 -3.40
C GLU A 290 19.70 -7.55 -3.41
N LYS A 291 18.47 -7.50 -2.88
CA LYS A 291 17.57 -8.66 -2.88
C LYS A 291 17.26 -9.13 -4.30
N PHE A 292 16.89 -8.21 -5.18
CA PHE A 292 16.61 -8.50 -6.59
C PHE A 292 17.81 -9.16 -7.27
N ALA A 293 19.01 -8.58 -7.10
CA ALA A 293 20.24 -9.13 -7.68
C ALA A 293 20.56 -10.54 -7.14
N LEU A 294 20.31 -10.80 -5.86
CA LEU A 294 20.48 -12.11 -5.26
C LEU A 294 19.48 -13.13 -5.82
N ASP A 295 18.22 -12.76 -5.95
CA ASP A 295 17.17 -13.62 -6.50
C ASP A 295 17.47 -13.99 -7.97
N GLU A 296 17.87 -13.03 -8.78
CA GLU A 296 18.29 -13.26 -10.17
C GLU A 296 19.56 -14.14 -10.25
N ALA A 297 20.54 -13.92 -9.36
CA ALA A 297 21.75 -14.75 -9.32
C ALA A 297 21.43 -16.21 -8.94
N ASN A 298 20.49 -16.44 -8.01
CA ASN A 298 20.01 -17.79 -7.67
C ASN A 298 19.29 -18.45 -8.87
N ASN A 299 18.69 -17.66 -9.75
CA ASN A 299 18.08 -18.13 -11.01
C ASN A 299 19.08 -18.27 -12.17
N GLY A 300 20.38 -18.08 -11.90
CA GLY A 300 21.46 -18.28 -12.86
C GLY A 300 21.89 -17.05 -13.65
N HIS A 301 21.39 -15.86 -13.30
CA HIS A 301 21.88 -14.61 -13.89
C HIS A 301 23.25 -14.22 -13.31
N ALA A 302 24.21 -13.89 -14.18
CA ALA A 302 25.55 -13.48 -13.75
C ALA A 302 25.70 -11.94 -13.89
N TYR A 303 26.10 -11.30 -12.82
CA TYR A 303 26.45 -9.88 -12.83
C TYR A 303 27.96 -9.70 -12.94
N PRO A 304 28.44 -8.77 -13.80
CA PRO A 304 29.88 -8.48 -13.88
C PRO A 304 30.44 -8.04 -12.52
N GLY A 305 31.56 -8.63 -12.13
CA GLY A 305 32.24 -8.30 -10.86
C GLY A 305 31.60 -8.86 -9.59
N LEU A 306 30.44 -9.54 -9.66
CA LEU A 306 29.80 -10.17 -8.52
C LEU A 306 29.89 -11.69 -8.61
N LYS A 307 29.98 -12.35 -7.44
CA LYS A 307 29.99 -13.80 -7.32
C LYS A 307 29.01 -14.22 -6.22
N LEU A 308 28.14 -15.15 -6.57
CA LEU A 308 27.28 -15.82 -5.58
C LEU A 308 28.16 -16.66 -4.64
N VAL A 309 28.02 -16.43 -3.36
CA VAL A 309 28.74 -17.20 -2.31
C VAL A 309 27.72 -17.71 -1.30
N GLU A 310 28.03 -18.86 -0.72
CA GLU A 310 27.22 -19.40 0.35
C GLU A 310 27.25 -18.46 1.57
N GLY A 311 26.07 -18.10 2.07
CA GLY A 311 25.91 -17.21 3.21
C GLY A 311 26.48 -17.86 4.49
N ARG A 312 26.85 -17.02 5.46
CA ARG A 312 27.23 -17.54 6.77
C ARG A 312 26.04 -18.24 7.41
N SER A 313 26.17 -19.52 7.76
CA SER A 313 25.14 -20.19 8.53
C SER A 313 25.05 -19.56 9.92
N VAL A 314 23.90 -18.99 10.23
CA VAL A 314 23.57 -18.58 11.59
C VAL A 314 22.90 -19.78 12.27
N ARG A 315 23.51 -20.29 13.34
CA ARG A 315 22.88 -21.33 14.15
C ARG A 315 21.63 -20.69 14.81
N LYS A 316 20.47 -21.20 14.50
CA LYS A 316 19.24 -20.92 15.25
C LYS A 316 18.80 -22.19 15.95
N TYR A 317 18.21 -22.06 17.11
CA TYR A 317 17.53 -23.17 17.73
C TYR A 317 16.35 -23.58 16.87
N ALA A 318 16.18 -24.86 16.61
CA ALA A 318 15.05 -25.37 15.80
C ALA A 318 13.71 -25.20 16.56
N ASP A 319 13.80 -25.18 17.89
CA ASP A 319 12.67 -25.03 18.81
C ASP A 319 13.21 -24.39 20.10
N GLU A 320 12.92 -23.13 20.33
CA GLU A 320 13.39 -22.36 21.48
C GLU A 320 12.74 -22.88 22.79
N ASP A 321 11.49 -23.31 22.73
CA ASP A 321 10.76 -23.83 23.90
C ASP A 321 11.32 -25.18 24.34
N ALA A 322 11.64 -26.05 23.38
CA ALA A 322 12.28 -27.35 23.68
C ALA A 322 13.67 -27.17 24.28
N VAL A 323 14.45 -26.21 23.81
CA VAL A 323 15.75 -25.85 24.37
C VAL A 323 15.62 -25.29 25.79
N ALA A 324 14.66 -24.37 26.00
CA ALA A 324 14.39 -23.80 27.31
C ALA A 324 13.95 -24.86 28.32
N ALA A 325 13.12 -25.83 27.92
CA ALA A 325 12.73 -26.96 28.74
C ALA A 325 13.92 -27.84 29.11
N ALA A 326 14.75 -28.21 28.15
CA ALA A 326 15.94 -29.05 28.37
C ALA A 326 16.96 -28.38 29.29
N VAL A 327 17.15 -27.07 29.18
CA VAL A 327 18.08 -26.32 30.04
C VAL A 327 17.56 -26.20 31.48
N LYS A 328 16.23 -26.02 31.66
CA LYS A 328 15.58 -26.06 32.99
C LYS A 328 15.69 -27.43 33.61
N GLU A 329 15.47 -28.50 32.84
CA GLU A 329 15.63 -29.89 33.33
C GLU A 329 17.08 -30.19 33.74
N ALA A 330 18.06 -29.58 33.08
CA ALA A 330 19.45 -29.64 33.44
C ALA A 330 19.85 -28.80 34.69
N GLY A 331 18.89 -28.11 35.32
CA GLY A 331 19.07 -27.38 36.58
C GLY A 331 19.59 -25.95 36.44
N TYR A 332 19.52 -25.37 35.25
CA TYR A 332 19.89 -23.97 35.01
C TYR A 332 18.67 -23.04 35.15
N ASP A 333 18.86 -21.93 35.86
CA ASP A 333 17.82 -20.88 35.96
C ASP A 333 17.99 -19.91 34.77
N LEU A 334 17.02 -19.94 33.87
CA LEU A 334 17.04 -19.12 32.65
C LEU A 334 16.27 -17.85 32.87
N SER A 335 16.93 -16.69 32.85
CA SER A 335 16.27 -15.44 32.52
C SER A 335 16.05 -15.37 31.00
N LEU A 336 14.91 -14.86 30.56
CA LEU A 336 14.52 -14.73 29.13
C LEU A 336 15.58 -14.00 28.27
N ILE A 337 16.47 -13.21 28.88
CA ILE A 337 17.55 -12.48 28.22
C ILE A 337 18.68 -13.42 27.72
N HIS A 338 18.84 -14.60 28.30
CA HIS A 338 19.93 -15.54 27.95
C HIS A 338 19.57 -16.49 26.80
N ILE A 339 18.31 -16.49 26.34
CA ILE A 339 17.85 -17.36 25.24
C ILE A 339 18.06 -16.69 23.87
N SER A 340 18.13 -15.37 23.83
CA SER A 340 18.17 -14.59 22.57
C SER A 340 19.56 -14.28 22.04
N GLU A 341 20.64 -14.51 22.78
CA GLU A 341 22.01 -14.29 22.31
C GLU A 341 22.89 -15.54 22.53
N PRO A 342 23.23 -16.31 21.47
CA PRO A 342 24.25 -17.35 21.58
C PRO A 342 25.61 -16.70 21.83
N THR A 343 26.14 -16.83 23.05
CA THR A 343 27.52 -16.45 23.36
C THR A 343 28.48 -17.20 22.44
N ARG A 344 29.37 -16.47 21.76
CA ARG A 344 30.53 -17.06 21.07
C ARG A 344 31.39 -17.79 22.09
N PRO A 345 31.80 -19.05 21.84
CA PRO A 345 32.97 -19.59 22.51
C PRO A 345 34.20 -18.79 22.07
N GLU A 346 35.03 -18.39 23.00
CA GLU A 346 36.37 -17.83 22.78
C GLU A 346 37.26 -18.79 21.98
#